data_a4d8facca551fc7ec07fd8dd2e9ba206
#
_entry.id   a4d8facca551fc7ec07fd8dd2e9ba206
#
_cell.length_a   1.000
_cell.length_b   1.000
_cell.length_c   1.000
_cell.angle_alpha   90.00
_cell.angle_beta   90.00
_cell.angle_gamma   90.00
#
_symmetry.space_group_name_H-M   'P 1'
#
loop_
_entity.id
_entity.type
_entity.pdbx_description
1 polymer ?
#
loop_
_entity_poly.entity_id
_entity_poly.type
_entity_poly.pdbx_seq_one_letter_code
_entity_poly.pdbx_strand_id
1 'polypeptide(L)'
;MRRDIQNVDDDIARKKRIIERKLYEDPDIIEILDDPDVDPDCPEEIIYSSIYPCIRIPGTQDVSKNFITFSIDDTERMPYNQVMKTQIVQFVIFVHKDHIKTKYGIARHDLLSFIVRDLFHLSNCLGAQMEIISNKEYTT
;
A
#
# COMPACT_ATOMS: atom_id res chain seq x y z
N MET A 1 14.18 -15.58 -21.40
CA MET A 1 13.69 -15.51 -20.02
C MET A 1 14.26 -16.68 -19.23
N ARG A 2 14.62 -16.44 -17.98
CA ARG A 2 15.17 -17.50 -17.12
C ARG A 2 14.13 -18.57 -16.86
N ARG A 3 14.57 -19.85 -16.79
CA ARG A 3 13.66 -20.99 -16.63
C ARG A 3 12.85 -20.94 -15.33
N ASP A 4 13.39 -20.32 -14.29
CA ASP A 4 12.82 -20.35 -12.94
C ASP A 4 12.10 -19.07 -12.56
N ILE A 5 11.73 -18.24 -13.53
CA ILE A 5 11.12 -16.93 -13.23
C ILE A 5 9.79 -17.04 -12.50
N GLN A 6 9.09 -18.18 -12.67
CA GLN A 6 7.84 -18.44 -11.94
C GLN A 6 8.08 -18.84 -10.48
N ASN A 7 9.29 -19.26 -10.17
CA ASN A 7 9.70 -19.72 -8.84
C ASN A 7 10.69 -18.76 -8.18
N VAL A 8 10.74 -17.51 -8.64
CA VAL A 8 11.58 -16.50 -8.02
C VAL A 8 11.10 -16.27 -6.59
N ASP A 9 11.88 -16.74 -5.63
CA ASP A 9 11.69 -16.45 -4.21
C ASP A 9 12.41 -15.14 -3.87
N ASP A 10 11.96 -14.07 -4.50
CA ASP A 10 12.43 -12.73 -4.19
C ASP A 10 11.71 -12.25 -2.93
N ASP A 11 12.48 -11.91 -1.92
CA ASP A 11 11.98 -11.41 -0.65
C ASP A 11 11.04 -10.19 -0.83
N ILE A 12 11.44 -9.25 -1.68
CA ILE A 12 10.64 -8.04 -1.95
C ILE A 12 9.33 -8.40 -2.64
N ALA A 13 9.38 -9.23 -3.68
CA ALA A 13 8.18 -9.63 -4.41
C ALA A 13 7.22 -10.41 -3.51
N ARG A 14 7.73 -11.30 -2.69
CA ARG A 14 6.94 -12.05 -1.73
C ARG A 14 6.25 -11.14 -0.70
N LYS A 15 6.99 -10.18 -0.15
CA LYS A 15 6.46 -9.23 0.82
C LYS A 15 5.41 -8.32 0.20
N LYS A 16 5.60 -7.89 -1.04
CA LYS A 16 4.60 -7.11 -1.77
C LYS A 16 3.28 -7.86 -1.92
N ARG A 17 3.32 -9.14 -2.23
CA ARG A 17 2.11 -9.97 -2.31
C ARG A 17 1.38 -10.07 -0.97
N ILE A 18 2.12 -10.16 0.12
CA ILE A 18 1.53 -10.18 1.47
C ILE A 18 0.82 -8.86 1.76
N ILE A 19 1.46 -7.74 1.44
CA ILE A 19 0.87 -6.40 1.63
C ILE A 19 -0.38 -6.24 0.77
N GLU A 20 -0.32 -6.60 -0.50
CA GLU A 20 -1.47 -6.55 -1.41
C GLU A 20 -2.66 -7.31 -0.84
N ARG A 21 -2.43 -8.54 -0.39
CA ARG A 21 -3.47 -9.38 0.19
C ARG A 21 -4.09 -8.76 1.43
N LYS A 22 -3.27 -8.25 2.34
CA LYS A 22 -3.77 -7.58 3.54
C LYS A 22 -4.65 -6.38 3.20
N LEU A 23 -4.26 -5.63 2.18
CA LEU A 23 -5.04 -4.46 1.76
C LEU A 23 -6.39 -4.86 1.14
N TYR A 24 -6.40 -5.80 0.20
CA TYR A 24 -7.66 -6.12 -0.49
C TYR A 24 -8.58 -7.04 0.33
N GLU A 25 -8.07 -7.76 1.32
CA GLU A 25 -8.90 -8.56 2.24
C GLU A 25 -9.59 -7.72 3.30
N ASP A 26 -9.17 -6.48 3.49
CA ASP A 26 -9.81 -5.56 4.45
C ASP A 26 -11.03 -4.90 3.79
N PRO A 27 -12.24 -5.16 4.27
CA PRO A 27 -13.44 -4.60 3.67
C PRO A 27 -13.52 -3.07 3.81
N ASP A 28 -12.91 -2.51 4.84
CA ASP A 28 -12.90 -1.06 5.05
C ASP A 28 -12.04 -0.36 4.01
N ILE A 29 -10.90 -0.93 3.64
CA ILE A 29 -10.06 -0.41 2.56
C ILE A 29 -10.84 -0.39 1.24
N ILE A 30 -11.52 -1.47 0.90
CA ILE A 30 -12.31 -1.57 -0.32
C ILE A 30 -13.43 -0.53 -0.34
N GLU A 31 -14.15 -0.38 0.77
CA GLU A 31 -15.23 0.59 0.88
C GLU A 31 -14.72 2.02 0.73
N ILE A 32 -13.64 2.37 1.40
CA ILE A 32 -13.13 3.74 1.42
C ILE A 32 -12.44 4.11 0.11
N LEU A 33 -11.76 3.17 -0.54
CA LEU A 33 -11.20 3.41 -1.88
C LEU A 33 -12.28 3.68 -2.91
N ASP A 34 -13.41 3.01 -2.79
CA ASP A 34 -14.60 3.22 -3.65
C ASP A 34 -14.25 3.22 -5.14
N ASP A 35 -13.58 2.16 -5.58
CA ASP A 35 -13.19 2.01 -6.99
C ASP A 35 -14.39 1.57 -7.82
N PRO A 36 -14.86 2.39 -8.78
CA PRO A 36 -16.03 2.06 -9.61
C PRO A 36 -15.79 0.92 -10.59
N ASP A 37 -14.51 0.60 -10.87
CA ASP A 37 -14.16 -0.43 -11.86
C ASP A 37 -13.99 -1.82 -11.24
N VAL A 38 -14.12 -1.94 -9.91
CA VAL A 38 -13.92 -3.18 -9.19
C VAL A 38 -15.22 -3.68 -8.59
N ASP A 39 -15.54 -4.96 -8.86
CA ASP A 39 -16.66 -5.64 -8.24
C ASP A 39 -16.33 -5.92 -6.76
N PRO A 40 -17.18 -5.52 -5.80
CA PRO A 40 -16.99 -5.83 -4.39
C PRO A 40 -16.87 -7.34 -4.07
N ASP A 41 -17.44 -8.19 -4.92
CA ASP A 41 -17.35 -9.65 -4.78
C ASP A 41 -16.00 -10.20 -5.24
N CYS A 42 -15.22 -9.41 -5.97
CA CYS A 42 -13.89 -9.77 -6.46
C CYS A 42 -12.87 -8.73 -6.02
N PRO A 43 -12.59 -8.58 -4.72
CA PRO A 43 -11.74 -7.50 -4.21
C PRO A 43 -10.28 -7.60 -4.68
N GLU A 44 -9.81 -8.78 -5.08
CA GLU A 44 -8.46 -8.97 -5.61
C GLU A 44 -8.22 -8.23 -6.93
N GLU A 45 -9.27 -7.86 -7.65
CA GLU A 45 -9.16 -7.10 -8.89
C GLU A 45 -8.75 -5.64 -8.66
N ILE A 46 -8.75 -5.17 -7.40
CA ILE A 46 -8.34 -3.81 -7.07
C ILE A 46 -6.83 -3.59 -7.27
N ILE A 47 -6.04 -4.66 -7.27
CA ILE A 47 -4.62 -4.58 -7.57
C ILE A 47 -4.43 -4.14 -9.02
N TYR A 48 -3.58 -3.13 -9.22
CA TYR A 48 -3.39 -2.40 -10.49
C TYR A 48 -4.59 -1.59 -10.96
N SER A 49 -5.65 -1.49 -10.16
CA SER A 49 -6.75 -0.55 -10.40
C SER A 49 -6.69 0.65 -9.45
N SER A 50 -6.60 0.42 -8.16
CA SER A 50 -6.47 1.45 -7.13
C SER A 50 -5.33 1.19 -6.14
N ILE A 51 -4.81 -0.04 -6.09
CA ILE A 51 -3.67 -0.41 -5.27
C ILE A 51 -2.53 -0.83 -6.19
N TYR A 52 -1.38 -0.16 -6.08
CA TYR A 52 -0.21 -0.41 -6.92
C TYR A 52 0.98 -0.80 -6.06
N PRO A 53 1.69 -1.89 -6.40
CA PRO A 53 2.90 -2.31 -5.68
C PRO A 53 4.15 -1.54 -6.13
N CYS A 54 3.98 -0.30 -6.55
CA CYS A 54 5.05 0.61 -6.91
C CYS A 54 4.54 2.03 -6.70
N ILE A 55 5.44 2.96 -6.38
CA ILE A 55 5.05 4.36 -6.24
C ILE A 55 4.74 4.90 -7.62
N ARG A 56 3.49 5.19 -7.83
CA ARG A 56 2.98 5.77 -9.06
C ARG A 56 2.22 7.03 -8.70
N ILE A 57 2.63 8.14 -9.30
CA ILE A 57 1.83 9.36 -9.25
C ILE A 57 0.83 9.23 -10.39
N PRO A 58 -0.47 9.09 -10.07
CA PRO A 58 -1.47 9.01 -11.13
C PRO A 58 -1.37 10.28 -11.98
N GLY A 59 -1.25 10.09 -13.29
CA GLY A 59 -1.28 11.22 -14.23
C GLY A 59 -2.59 11.95 -14.04
N THR A 60 -2.46 13.10 -13.48
CA THR A 60 -3.41 14.19 -13.32
C THR A 60 -4.91 13.91 -13.59
N GLN A 61 -5.72 14.25 -12.68
CA GLN A 61 -7.05 14.86 -12.80
C GLN A 61 -8.10 14.22 -13.75
N ASP A 62 -7.69 13.44 -14.73
CA ASP A 62 -8.61 12.82 -15.70
C ASP A 62 -9.26 11.55 -15.14
N VAL A 63 -8.73 11.01 -14.06
CA VAL A 63 -9.27 9.80 -13.43
C VAL A 63 -9.69 10.13 -12.01
N SER A 64 -11.01 10.16 -11.79
CA SER A 64 -11.61 10.43 -10.49
C SER A 64 -11.54 9.19 -9.62
N LYS A 65 -10.33 8.78 -9.24
CA LYS A 65 -10.07 7.60 -8.41
C LYS A 65 -9.17 7.94 -7.22
N ASN A 66 -9.28 7.11 -6.20
CA ASN A 66 -8.40 7.15 -5.04
C ASN A 66 -7.41 6.00 -5.16
N PHE A 67 -6.17 6.22 -4.73
CA PHE A 67 -5.10 5.24 -4.91
C PHE A 67 -4.35 5.01 -3.62
N ILE A 68 -3.94 3.77 -3.39
CA ILE A 68 -2.89 3.42 -2.44
C ILE A 68 -1.74 2.84 -3.24
N THR A 69 -0.58 3.46 -3.13
CA THR A 69 0.64 2.96 -3.76
C THR A 69 1.65 2.65 -2.67
N PHE A 70 2.50 1.66 -2.89
CA PHE A 70 3.52 1.32 -1.92
C PHE A 70 4.78 0.79 -2.59
N SER A 71 5.89 0.95 -1.91
CA SER A 71 7.18 0.37 -2.30
C SER A 71 7.88 -0.23 -1.10
N ILE A 72 8.79 -1.15 -1.36
CA ILE A 72 9.68 -1.72 -0.35
C ILE A 72 11.11 -1.41 -0.78
N ASP A 73 11.84 -0.69 0.06
CA ASP A 73 13.22 -0.31 -0.20
C ASP A 73 14.14 -0.95 0.83
N ASP A 74 15.23 -1.52 0.36
CA ASP A 74 16.31 -1.98 1.23
C ASP A 74 17.18 -0.77 1.60
N THR A 75 17.46 -0.61 2.89
CA THR A 75 18.46 0.34 3.34
C THR A 75 19.84 -0.31 3.36
N GLU A 76 20.89 0.50 3.52
CA GLU A 76 22.24 0.00 3.68
C GLU A 76 22.33 -0.95 4.87
N ARG A 77 23.14 -2.02 4.72
CA ARG A 77 23.43 -2.94 5.81
C ARG A 77 24.06 -2.18 6.97
N MET A 78 23.70 -2.54 8.19
CA MET A 78 24.35 -1.99 9.37
C MET A 78 25.86 -2.27 9.33
N PRO A 79 26.72 -1.28 9.63
CA PRO A 79 28.18 -1.44 9.48
C PRO A 79 28.77 -2.59 10.28
N TYR A 80 28.12 -2.99 11.36
CA TYR A 80 28.59 -4.02 12.28
C TYR A 80 27.89 -5.38 12.14
N ASN A 81 26.88 -5.49 11.28
CA ASN A 81 26.14 -6.73 11.10
C ASN A 81 25.71 -6.88 9.64
N GLN A 82 26.44 -7.69 8.89
CA GLN A 82 26.17 -7.93 7.46
C GLN A 82 24.95 -8.79 7.20
N VAL A 83 24.36 -9.41 8.23
CA VAL A 83 23.21 -10.29 8.12
C VAL A 83 21.89 -9.52 8.29
N MET A 84 21.90 -8.43 9.07
CA MET A 84 20.71 -7.63 9.31
C MET A 84 20.65 -6.45 8.34
N LYS A 85 19.52 -6.32 7.68
CA LYS A 85 19.21 -5.15 6.85
C LYS A 85 17.86 -4.58 7.28
N THR A 86 17.73 -3.27 7.18
CA THR A 86 16.47 -2.59 7.43
C THR A 86 15.74 -2.39 6.10
N GLN A 87 14.48 -2.74 6.06
CA GLN A 87 13.61 -2.47 4.93
C GLN A 87 12.61 -1.40 5.32
N ILE A 88 12.34 -0.48 4.39
CA ILE A 88 11.35 0.57 4.56
C ILE A 88 10.21 0.30 3.60
N VAL A 89 9.00 0.17 4.14
CA VAL A 89 7.78 0.13 3.34
C VAL A 89 7.19 1.54 3.34
N GLN A 90 7.08 2.11 2.16
CA GLN A 90 6.49 3.43 1.98
C GLN A 90 5.11 3.29 1.35
N PHE A 91 4.10 3.84 2.00
CA PHE A 91 2.76 3.95 1.45
C PHE A 91 2.50 5.39 1.05
N VAL A 92 1.99 5.59 -0.15
CA VAL A 92 1.51 6.90 -0.61
C VAL A 92 0.03 6.77 -0.95
N ILE A 93 -0.77 7.54 -0.25
CA ILE A 93 -2.22 7.56 -0.43
C ILE A 93 -2.58 8.83 -1.19
N PHE A 94 -3.24 8.65 -2.32
CA PHE A 94 -3.72 9.74 -3.15
C PHE A 94 -5.24 9.73 -3.19
N VAL A 95 -5.85 10.85 -2.84
CA VAL A 95 -7.31 11.02 -2.89
C VAL A 95 -7.63 12.16 -3.84
N HIS A 96 -8.53 11.89 -4.80
CA HIS A 96 -8.98 12.91 -5.73
C HIS A 96 -9.73 14.03 -4.96
N LYS A 97 -9.53 15.27 -5.38
CA LYS A 97 -10.09 16.46 -4.71
C LYS A 97 -11.60 16.39 -4.52
N ASP A 98 -12.32 15.74 -5.44
CA ASP A 98 -13.78 15.61 -5.38
C ASP A 98 -14.24 14.51 -4.40
N HIS A 99 -13.31 13.67 -3.92
CA HIS A 99 -13.59 12.53 -3.05
C HIS A 99 -13.07 12.69 -1.63
N ILE A 100 -12.55 13.85 -1.26
CA ILE A 100 -11.97 14.07 0.08
C ILE A 100 -13.04 13.90 1.17
N LYS A 101 -14.24 14.35 0.90
CA LYS A 101 -15.33 14.30 1.86
C LYS A 101 -15.97 12.92 1.92
N THR A 102 -16.15 12.38 3.12
CA THR A 102 -16.82 11.10 3.33
C THR A 102 -18.06 11.27 4.20
N LYS A 103 -18.93 10.25 4.18
CA LYS A 103 -20.11 10.21 5.05
C LYS A 103 -19.78 10.09 6.54
N TYR A 104 -18.54 9.77 6.88
CA TYR A 104 -18.10 9.59 8.28
C TYR A 104 -17.64 10.88 8.96
N GLY A 105 -17.63 12.01 8.25
CA GLY A 105 -17.15 13.27 8.78
C GLY A 105 -15.64 13.40 8.91
N ILE A 106 -14.90 12.42 8.41
CA ILE A 106 -13.43 12.36 8.39
C ILE A 106 -12.98 12.36 6.94
N ALA A 107 -11.93 13.11 6.63
CA ALA A 107 -11.39 13.14 5.27
C ALA A 107 -10.95 11.74 4.82
N ARG A 108 -11.18 11.42 3.55
CA ARG A 108 -10.90 10.08 3.00
C ARG A 108 -9.44 9.67 3.14
N HIS A 109 -8.51 10.59 2.90
CA HIS A 109 -7.09 10.29 3.05
C HIS A 109 -6.69 10.02 4.50
N ASP A 110 -7.33 10.67 5.46
CA ASP A 110 -7.09 10.41 6.89
C ASP A 110 -7.62 9.03 7.29
N LEU A 111 -8.80 8.65 6.78
CA LEU A 111 -9.35 7.31 7.01
C LEU A 111 -8.46 6.22 6.44
N LEU A 112 -8.02 6.37 5.20
CA LEU A 112 -7.13 5.40 4.56
C LEU A 112 -5.80 5.30 5.29
N SER A 113 -5.23 6.44 5.69
CA SER A 113 -4.00 6.47 6.48
C SER A 113 -4.17 5.75 7.81
N PHE A 114 -5.27 5.98 8.50
CA PHE A 114 -5.58 5.32 9.77
C PHE A 114 -5.68 3.81 9.59
N ILE A 115 -6.42 3.35 8.59
CA ILE A 115 -6.64 1.92 8.37
C ILE A 115 -5.34 1.23 7.97
N VAL A 116 -4.52 1.84 7.11
CA VAL A 116 -3.21 1.30 6.73
C VAL A 116 -2.30 1.19 7.96
N ARG A 117 -2.27 2.22 8.80
CA ARG A 117 -1.49 2.16 10.05
C ARG A 117 -1.99 1.07 10.98
N ASP A 118 -3.30 0.94 11.14
CA ASP A 118 -3.89 -0.10 11.98
C ASP A 118 -3.54 -1.51 11.50
N LEU A 119 -3.52 -1.71 10.18
CA LEU A 119 -3.18 -3.01 9.60
C LEU A 119 -1.70 -3.39 9.79
N PHE A 120 -0.79 -2.42 9.72
CA PHE A 120 0.63 -2.72 9.62
C PHE A 120 1.46 -2.32 10.83
N HIS A 121 1.03 -1.33 11.62
CA HIS A 121 1.78 -0.92 12.80
C HIS A 121 1.86 -2.05 13.82
N LEU A 122 3.07 -2.37 14.25
CA LEU A 122 3.38 -3.47 15.16
C LEU A 122 2.97 -4.86 14.63
N SER A 123 2.65 -4.96 13.36
CA SER A 123 2.37 -6.24 12.70
C SER A 123 3.68 -6.94 12.35
N ASN A 124 3.68 -8.26 12.43
CA ASN A 124 4.81 -9.10 12.00
C ASN A 124 4.49 -9.91 10.74
N CYS A 125 3.54 -9.46 9.94
CA CYS A 125 3.10 -10.18 8.74
C CYS A 125 4.22 -10.40 7.71
N LEU A 126 5.26 -9.56 7.74
CA LEU A 126 6.41 -9.68 6.85
C LEU A 126 7.59 -10.43 7.49
N GLY A 127 7.37 -11.09 8.63
CA GLY A 127 8.40 -11.84 9.34
C GLY A 127 9.18 -11.04 10.37
N ALA A 128 9.03 -9.73 10.39
CA ALA A 128 9.61 -8.84 11.41
C ALA A 128 8.58 -7.80 11.82
N GLN A 129 8.70 -7.28 13.02
CA GLN A 129 7.80 -6.25 13.52
C GLN A 129 7.97 -4.96 12.73
N MET A 130 6.85 -4.37 12.32
CA MET A 130 6.80 -3.10 11.61
C MET A 130 6.48 -1.96 12.57
N GLU A 131 7.17 -0.83 12.41
CA GLU A 131 6.92 0.37 13.18
C GLU A 131 6.70 1.57 12.25
N ILE A 132 5.84 2.48 12.64
CA ILE A 132 5.65 3.73 11.93
C ILE A 132 6.82 4.65 12.25
N ILE A 133 7.56 5.06 11.21
CA ILE A 133 8.69 5.99 11.35
C ILE A 133 8.22 7.42 11.16
N SER A 134 7.37 7.66 10.16
CA SER A 134 6.87 9.00 9.85
C SER A 134 5.52 8.93 9.17
N ASN A 135 4.74 9.99 9.34
CA ASN A 135 3.48 10.20 8.63
C ASN A 135 3.43 11.66 8.23
N LYS A 136 3.36 11.93 6.93
CA LYS A 136 3.34 13.29 6.39
C LYS A 136 2.16 13.47 5.45
N GLU A 137 1.57 14.63 5.51
CA GLU A 137 0.46 15.03 4.65
C GLU A 137 0.95 16.08 3.66
N TYR A 138 0.58 15.89 2.39
CA TYR A 138 0.90 16.83 1.33
C TYR A 138 -0.38 17.27 0.64
N THR A 139 -0.46 18.57 0.35
CA THR A 139 -1.51 19.15 -0.49
C THR A 139 -0.91 19.58 -1.82
N THR A 140 -1.63 19.30 -2.89
CA THR A 140 -1.27 19.76 -4.24
C THR A 140 -2.20 20.83 -4.72
#